data_7364ced41db9e6555ffaeb95da090a52
#
_entry.id   7364ced41db9e6555ffaeb95da090a52
#
_cell.length_a   1.000
_cell.length_b   1.000
_cell.length_c   1.000
_cell.angle_alpha   90.00
_cell.angle_beta   90.00
_cell.angle_gamma   90.00
#
_symmetry.space_group_name_H-M   'P 1'
#
loop_
_entity.id
_entity.type
_entity.pdbx_description
1 polymer ?
#
loop_
_entity_poly.entity_id
_entity_poly.type
_entity_poly.pdbx_seq_one_letter_code
_entity_poly.pdbx_strand_id
1 'polypeptide(L)'
;MYVAASHRYDVLPIRRVGHTGLQLPIISLGLWRHYSSSDPYAERKKIILSAFDHGIFSFDNANNYGKPDIGSAEKMFGQVYQEALKPYRDELVVTTKVGFKAGMGPYSEFNSRKNILQSIDHSLTNLQMDYVDIYYSHRPDPQTDFEETALALAQVVQSGKALYIGISNYDADQTKTMVKLLQDLKVPFVVNQSSYNMLQTAVKDDGLMATLKALDRGLVAYGPLSEGLLTDRYLDGIPDDFPIHWSNTDIFANGKDAVVKKLNQLNDIAKNRQQTLAQMALAWILRDETVSSVIIGTTSEKNLLANIEAGQNLKFSDDEVTAIQTILQH
;
A
#
# COMPACT_ATOMS: atom_id res chain seq x y z
N MET A 1 8.54 -29.09 -0.02
CA MET A 1 7.55 -28.35 -0.83
C MET A 1 6.72 -27.52 0.16
N TYR A 2 6.47 -26.24 -0.11
CA TYR A 2 5.62 -25.40 0.73
C TYR A 2 4.15 -25.83 0.59
N VAL A 3 3.44 -25.86 1.72
CA VAL A 3 2.00 -26.08 1.78
C VAL A 3 1.43 -24.99 2.66
N ALA A 4 0.53 -24.17 2.10
CA ALA A 4 -0.08 -23.06 2.81
C ALA A 4 -1.00 -23.51 3.93
N ALA A 5 -1.11 -22.73 5.00
CA ALA A 5 -2.02 -22.98 6.11
C ALA A 5 -3.47 -23.09 5.63
N SER A 6 -4.19 -24.15 6.05
CA SER A 6 -5.56 -24.42 5.59
C SER A 6 -6.58 -23.38 6.08
N HIS A 7 -6.34 -22.78 7.25
CA HIS A 7 -7.22 -21.80 7.89
C HIS A 7 -6.75 -20.34 7.72
N ARG A 8 -5.89 -20.07 6.70
CA ARG A 8 -5.31 -18.72 6.51
C ARG A 8 -6.35 -17.62 6.31
N TYR A 9 -7.49 -17.92 5.73
CA TYR A 9 -8.54 -16.92 5.47
C TYR A 9 -9.46 -16.65 6.66
N ASP A 10 -9.28 -17.38 7.77
CA ASP A 10 -10.03 -17.13 9.01
C ASP A 10 -9.36 -16.08 9.89
N VAL A 11 -8.14 -15.62 9.53
CA VAL A 11 -7.29 -14.75 10.37
C VAL A 11 -7.60 -13.28 10.19
N LEU A 12 -7.76 -12.84 8.93
CA LEU A 12 -7.98 -11.43 8.58
C LEU A 12 -9.32 -11.22 7.88
N PRO A 13 -10.05 -10.14 8.19
CA PRO A 13 -11.20 -9.73 7.40
C PRO A 13 -10.80 -9.45 5.94
N ILE A 14 -11.70 -9.80 5.03
CA ILE A 14 -11.58 -9.52 3.60
C ILE A 14 -12.62 -8.45 3.24
N ARG A 15 -12.20 -7.43 2.48
CA ARG A 15 -13.08 -6.36 2.00
C ARG A 15 -13.23 -6.41 0.49
N ARG A 16 -14.46 -6.22 0.04
CA ARG A 16 -14.73 -5.93 -1.37
C ARG A 16 -14.35 -4.48 -1.65
N VAL A 17 -13.72 -4.24 -2.79
CA VAL A 17 -13.31 -2.89 -3.22
C VAL A 17 -14.49 -2.22 -3.92
N GLY A 18 -15.29 -1.45 -3.17
CA GLY A 18 -16.52 -0.84 -3.67
C GLY A 18 -17.43 -1.88 -4.35
N HIS A 19 -18.09 -1.50 -5.43
CA HIS A 19 -18.92 -2.40 -6.26
C HIS A 19 -18.11 -3.09 -7.38
N THR A 20 -16.85 -3.43 -7.13
CA THR A 20 -16.04 -4.23 -8.05
C THR A 20 -16.04 -5.71 -7.67
N GLY A 21 -15.53 -6.57 -8.53
CA GLY A 21 -15.31 -7.98 -8.24
C GLY A 21 -14.08 -8.23 -7.37
N LEU A 22 -13.21 -7.23 -7.19
CA LEU A 22 -11.97 -7.36 -6.44
C LEU A 22 -12.24 -7.41 -4.93
N GLN A 23 -11.56 -8.34 -4.27
CA GLN A 23 -11.51 -8.45 -2.81
C GLN A 23 -10.06 -8.35 -2.34
N LEU A 24 -9.82 -7.65 -1.23
CA LEU A 24 -8.51 -7.49 -0.62
C LEU A 24 -8.56 -7.90 0.85
N PRO A 25 -7.48 -8.48 1.41
CA PRO A 25 -7.32 -8.55 2.85
C PRO A 25 -7.20 -7.12 3.36
N ILE A 26 -7.72 -6.84 4.56
CA ILE A 26 -7.62 -5.49 5.13
C ILE A 26 -6.17 -5.03 5.37
N ILE A 27 -5.22 -5.96 5.36
CA ILE A 27 -3.77 -5.71 5.46
C ILE A 27 -3.10 -6.39 4.27
N SER A 28 -2.31 -5.64 3.52
CA SER A 28 -1.46 -6.09 2.40
C SER A 28 0.01 -5.97 2.77
N LEU A 29 0.87 -6.79 2.18
CA LEU A 29 2.32 -6.71 2.37
C LEU A 29 2.97 -5.90 1.26
N GLY A 30 3.64 -4.80 1.62
CA GLY A 30 4.42 -3.96 0.72
C GLY A 30 5.89 -4.37 0.67
N LEU A 31 6.45 -4.38 -0.53
CA LEU A 31 7.80 -4.82 -0.81
C LEU A 31 8.74 -3.65 -1.20
N TRP A 32 8.42 -2.43 -0.74
CA TRP A 32 9.19 -1.23 -1.12
C TRP A 32 10.60 -1.19 -0.56
N ARG A 33 10.76 -1.44 0.76
CA ARG A 33 12.06 -1.38 1.45
C ARG A 33 12.45 -2.76 1.97
N HIS A 34 13.74 -3.05 1.96
CA HIS A 34 14.30 -4.30 2.49
C HIS A 34 13.88 -5.58 1.73
N TYR A 35 13.56 -5.44 0.45
CA TYR A 35 13.33 -6.57 -0.47
C TYR A 35 14.21 -6.44 -1.72
N SER A 36 15.42 -5.88 -1.56
CA SER A 36 16.40 -5.74 -2.62
C SER A 36 17.30 -6.97 -2.75
N SER A 37 18.11 -7.01 -3.80
CA SER A 37 19.12 -8.06 -4.01
C SER A 37 20.18 -8.14 -2.89
N SER A 38 20.34 -7.07 -2.10
CA SER A 38 21.25 -7.03 -0.94
C SER A 38 20.62 -7.53 0.37
N ASP A 39 19.31 -7.77 0.38
CA ASP A 39 18.59 -8.23 1.57
C ASP A 39 18.62 -9.77 1.69
N PRO A 40 18.56 -10.34 2.90
CA PRO A 40 18.66 -11.78 3.09
C PRO A 40 17.40 -12.50 2.55
N TYR A 41 17.53 -13.15 1.42
CA TYR A 41 16.44 -13.81 0.69
C TYR A 41 15.63 -14.79 1.57
N ALA A 42 16.33 -15.65 2.33
CA ALA A 42 15.64 -16.66 3.14
C ALA A 42 14.70 -16.05 4.19
N GLU A 43 15.13 -14.94 4.82
CA GLU A 43 14.30 -14.21 5.79
C GLU A 43 13.11 -13.53 5.12
N ARG A 44 13.32 -12.89 3.96
CA ARG A 44 12.26 -12.23 3.20
C ARG A 44 11.23 -13.23 2.67
N LYS A 45 11.70 -14.36 2.16
CA LYS A 45 10.84 -15.48 1.78
C LYS A 45 9.99 -15.96 2.96
N LYS A 46 10.61 -16.13 4.14
CA LYS A 46 9.87 -16.54 5.35
C LYS A 46 8.75 -15.55 5.68
N ILE A 47 9.01 -14.24 5.61
CA ILE A 47 8.01 -13.20 5.87
C ILE A 47 6.87 -13.26 4.85
N ILE A 48 7.18 -13.40 3.55
CA ILE A 48 6.17 -13.50 2.48
C ILE A 48 5.27 -14.73 2.70
N LEU A 49 5.86 -15.89 3.01
CA LEU A 49 5.09 -17.11 3.25
C LEU A 49 4.28 -17.04 4.54
N SER A 50 4.86 -16.51 5.62
CA SER A 50 4.14 -16.26 6.87
C SER A 50 2.97 -15.29 6.68
N ALA A 51 3.13 -14.23 5.86
CA ALA A 51 2.05 -13.34 5.50
C ALA A 51 0.89 -14.09 4.82
N PHE A 52 1.20 -14.94 3.84
CA PHE A 52 0.19 -15.74 3.15
C PHE A 52 -0.50 -16.74 4.08
N ASP A 53 0.25 -17.41 4.96
CA ASP A 53 -0.28 -18.34 5.95
C ASP A 53 -1.21 -17.69 6.99
N HIS A 54 -1.16 -16.35 7.11
CA HIS A 54 -2.00 -15.56 8.02
C HIS A 54 -3.00 -14.65 7.30
N GLY A 55 -3.36 -14.96 6.06
CA GLY A 55 -4.45 -14.31 5.34
C GLY A 55 -4.07 -13.06 4.54
N ILE A 56 -2.80 -12.72 4.46
CA ILE A 56 -2.32 -11.67 3.54
C ILE A 56 -2.06 -12.30 2.18
N PHE A 57 -3.00 -12.17 1.27
CA PHE A 57 -2.87 -12.63 -0.11
C PHE A 57 -2.63 -11.51 -1.12
N SER A 58 -2.49 -10.26 -0.66
CA SER A 58 -2.19 -9.08 -1.48
C SER A 58 -0.75 -8.62 -1.24
N PHE A 59 0.06 -8.60 -2.32
CA PHE A 59 1.48 -8.26 -2.33
C PHE A 59 1.74 -7.08 -3.26
N ASP A 60 2.23 -5.97 -2.68
CA ASP A 60 2.38 -4.70 -3.38
C ASP A 60 3.82 -4.44 -3.80
N ASN A 61 4.07 -4.41 -5.10
CA ASN A 61 5.34 -4.13 -5.75
C ASN A 61 5.31 -2.84 -6.57
N ALA A 62 6.45 -2.48 -7.15
CA ALA A 62 6.60 -1.51 -8.22
C ALA A 62 7.91 -1.75 -8.99
N ASN A 63 7.93 -1.33 -10.27
CA ASN A 63 9.09 -1.49 -11.15
C ASN A 63 10.37 -0.79 -10.63
N ASN A 64 10.22 0.22 -9.75
CA ASN A 64 11.32 1.00 -9.18
C ASN A 64 11.73 0.55 -7.76
N TYR A 65 11.14 -0.52 -7.21
CA TYR A 65 11.49 -1.03 -5.87
C TYR A 65 12.77 -1.86 -5.88
N GLY A 66 13.43 -1.95 -4.72
CA GLY A 66 14.63 -2.77 -4.53
C GLY A 66 15.94 -2.01 -4.72
N LYS A 67 16.05 -0.75 -4.24
CA LYS A 67 17.32 0.00 -4.24
C LYS A 67 18.39 -0.74 -3.42
N PRO A 68 19.68 -0.70 -3.86
CA PRO A 68 20.22 0.02 -5.00
C PRO A 68 19.96 -0.63 -6.38
N ASP A 69 19.59 -1.90 -6.43
CA ASP A 69 19.35 -2.66 -7.67
C ASP A 69 17.85 -2.61 -8.01
N ILE A 70 17.46 -1.56 -8.73
CA ILE A 70 16.07 -1.28 -9.12
C ILE A 70 15.45 -2.48 -9.86
N GLY A 71 14.22 -2.85 -9.46
CA GLY A 71 13.50 -4.03 -9.96
C GLY A 71 13.83 -5.32 -9.20
N SER A 72 14.80 -5.30 -8.28
CA SER A 72 15.16 -6.50 -7.52
C SER A 72 14.08 -6.94 -6.52
N ALA A 73 13.20 -6.04 -6.07
CA ALA A 73 12.07 -6.43 -5.24
C ALA A 73 11.07 -7.33 -6.00
N GLU A 74 10.77 -6.98 -7.26
CA GLU A 74 9.96 -7.82 -8.14
C GLU A 74 10.64 -9.17 -8.41
N LYS A 75 11.95 -9.18 -8.67
CA LYS A 75 12.74 -10.41 -8.90
C LYS A 75 12.71 -11.31 -7.66
N MET A 76 12.89 -10.74 -6.46
CA MET A 76 12.84 -11.48 -5.20
C MET A 76 11.45 -12.11 -5.00
N PHE A 77 10.38 -11.35 -5.19
CA PHE A 77 9.03 -11.89 -5.10
C PHE A 77 8.77 -12.95 -6.16
N GLY A 78 9.19 -12.73 -7.39
CA GLY A 78 9.08 -13.70 -8.50
C GLY A 78 9.76 -15.03 -8.19
N GLN A 79 10.93 -14.99 -7.54
CA GLN A 79 11.60 -16.20 -7.08
C GLN A 79 10.79 -16.92 -5.99
N VAL A 80 10.28 -16.22 -4.98
CA VAL A 80 9.40 -16.81 -3.95
C VAL A 80 8.13 -17.39 -4.57
N TYR A 81 7.54 -16.66 -5.54
CA TYR A 81 6.37 -17.12 -6.26
C TYR A 81 6.64 -18.45 -6.98
N GLN A 82 7.69 -18.56 -7.77
CA GLN A 82 8.02 -19.80 -8.48
C GLN A 82 8.33 -20.97 -7.53
N GLU A 83 9.05 -20.69 -6.42
CA GLU A 83 9.46 -21.72 -5.47
C GLU A 83 8.33 -22.23 -4.57
N ALA A 84 7.31 -21.38 -4.29
CA ALA A 84 6.35 -21.68 -3.24
C ALA A 84 4.90 -21.28 -3.54
N LEU A 85 4.66 -20.10 -4.14
CA LEU A 85 3.31 -19.53 -4.25
C LEU A 85 2.61 -19.82 -5.60
N LYS A 86 3.32 -20.31 -6.60
CA LYS A 86 2.76 -20.58 -7.93
C LYS A 86 1.51 -21.48 -7.93
N PRO A 87 1.42 -22.54 -7.09
CA PRO A 87 0.19 -23.34 -6.98
C PRO A 87 -1.03 -22.56 -6.45
N TYR A 88 -0.81 -21.41 -5.86
CA TYR A 88 -1.84 -20.55 -5.25
C TYR A 88 -2.10 -19.27 -6.07
N ARG A 89 -1.66 -19.20 -7.36
CA ARG A 89 -1.79 -17.98 -8.17
C ARG A 89 -3.20 -17.39 -8.17
N ASP A 90 -4.20 -18.22 -8.25
CA ASP A 90 -5.61 -17.81 -8.32
C ASP A 90 -6.13 -17.24 -6.99
N GLU A 91 -5.38 -17.40 -5.91
CA GLU A 91 -5.72 -16.86 -4.59
C GLU A 91 -5.00 -15.53 -4.31
N LEU A 92 -3.98 -15.19 -5.11
CA LEU A 92 -3.13 -14.03 -4.88
C LEU A 92 -3.66 -12.78 -5.59
N VAL A 93 -3.46 -11.63 -4.96
CA VAL A 93 -3.51 -10.31 -5.60
C VAL A 93 -2.10 -9.75 -5.64
N VAL A 94 -1.48 -9.76 -6.82
CA VAL A 94 -0.13 -9.23 -7.03
C VAL A 94 -0.23 -7.93 -7.79
N THR A 95 0.40 -6.88 -7.26
CA THR A 95 0.37 -5.57 -7.89
C THR A 95 1.76 -5.09 -8.27
N THR A 96 1.84 -4.28 -9.32
CA THR A 96 3.04 -3.50 -9.66
C THR A 96 2.67 -2.14 -10.23
N LYS A 97 3.66 -1.27 -10.40
CA LYS A 97 3.44 0.15 -10.70
C LYS A 97 4.49 0.69 -11.67
N VAL A 98 4.11 1.71 -12.44
CA VAL A 98 5.00 2.52 -13.30
C VAL A 98 4.81 4.00 -13.01
N GLY A 99 5.88 4.81 -13.07
CA GLY A 99 5.79 6.27 -12.94
C GLY A 99 6.94 6.92 -12.19
N PHE A 100 7.57 6.27 -11.24
CA PHE A 100 8.83 6.70 -10.67
C PHE A 100 10.00 6.15 -11.47
N LYS A 101 11.16 6.85 -11.38
CA LYS A 101 12.35 6.49 -12.13
C LYS A 101 12.80 5.05 -11.85
N ALA A 102 12.80 4.24 -12.89
CA ALA A 102 13.12 2.81 -12.84
C ALA A 102 14.28 2.41 -13.76
N GLY A 103 15.09 3.36 -14.22
CA GLY A 103 16.22 3.08 -15.09
C GLY A 103 16.91 4.34 -15.58
N MET A 104 17.68 4.20 -16.65
CA MET A 104 18.38 5.29 -17.32
C MET A 104 17.65 5.70 -18.60
N GLY A 105 17.79 6.97 -18.97
CA GLY A 105 17.25 7.50 -20.23
C GLY A 105 15.86 8.13 -20.09
N PRO A 106 15.35 8.71 -21.20
CA PRO A 106 14.19 9.61 -21.15
C PRO A 106 12.83 8.91 -20.96
N TYR A 107 12.77 7.60 -21.13
CA TYR A 107 11.55 6.80 -20.97
C TYR A 107 11.59 5.89 -19.73
N SER A 108 12.40 6.24 -18.73
CA SER A 108 12.52 5.46 -17.49
C SER A 108 11.68 6.01 -16.35
N GLU A 109 10.90 7.07 -16.59
CA GLU A 109 10.12 7.80 -15.58
C GLU A 109 8.81 8.30 -16.18
N PHE A 110 7.82 8.62 -15.33
CA PHE A 110 6.50 9.11 -15.69
C PHE A 110 5.62 8.13 -16.48
N ASN A 111 4.54 8.63 -17.11
CA ASN A 111 3.45 7.81 -17.62
C ASN A 111 3.28 7.88 -19.14
N SER A 112 4.36 8.20 -19.88
CA SER A 112 4.28 8.11 -21.33
C SER A 112 3.84 6.70 -21.76
N ARG A 113 3.10 6.61 -22.85
CA ARG A 113 2.68 5.34 -23.45
C ARG A 113 3.84 4.34 -23.58
N LYS A 114 5.00 4.82 -24.04
CA LYS A 114 6.19 3.97 -24.19
C LYS A 114 6.65 3.40 -22.85
N ASN A 115 6.71 4.24 -21.80
CA ASN A 115 7.14 3.79 -20.49
C ASN A 115 6.14 2.79 -19.87
N ILE A 116 4.84 3.06 -19.96
CA ILE A 116 3.79 2.17 -19.44
C ILE A 116 3.90 0.77 -20.07
N LEU A 117 3.98 0.68 -21.40
CA LEU A 117 3.96 -0.59 -22.11
C LEU A 117 5.25 -1.40 -21.93
N GLN A 118 6.42 -0.76 -21.93
CA GLN A 118 7.68 -1.47 -21.69
C GLN A 118 7.83 -1.91 -20.22
N SER A 119 7.34 -1.08 -19.27
CA SER A 119 7.48 -1.36 -17.84
C SER A 119 6.68 -2.57 -17.41
N ILE A 120 5.45 -2.76 -17.93
CA ILE A 120 4.69 -3.97 -17.58
C ILE A 120 5.38 -5.24 -18.06
N ASP A 121 6.02 -5.23 -19.24
CA ASP A 121 6.76 -6.38 -19.76
C ASP A 121 7.99 -6.71 -18.90
N HIS A 122 8.72 -5.69 -18.48
CA HIS A 122 9.84 -5.87 -17.56
C HIS A 122 9.36 -6.39 -16.19
N SER A 123 8.28 -5.83 -15.65
CA SER A 123 7.71 -6.25 -14.37
C SER A 123 7.24 -7.70 -14.41
N LEU A 124 6.53 -8.13 -15.45
CA LEU A 124 6.09 -9.52 -15.61
C LEU A 124 7.28 -10.48 -15.70
N THR A 125 8.35 -10.08 -16.41
CA THR A 125 9.60 -10.85 -16.47
C THR A 125 10.24 -10.99 -15.08
N ASN A 126 10.35 -9.88 -14.32
CA ASN A 126 10.92 -9.89 -12.98
C ASN A 126 10.06 -10.71 -12.00
N LEU A 127 8.75 -10.56 -12.04
CA LEU A 127 7.78 -11.28 -11.22
C LEU A 127 7.63 -12.76 -11.63
N GLN A 128 8.12 -13.13 -12.82
CA GLN A 128 7.96 -14.46 -13.41
C GLN A 128 6.48 -14.88 -13.52
N MET A 129 5.64 -13.95 -13.93
CA MET A 129 4.18 -14.10 -14.04
C MET A 129 3.70 -13.70 -15.44
N ASP A 130 2.56 -14.26 -15.85
CA ASP A 130 1.92 -13.93 -17.13
C ASP A 130 1.09 -12.64 -17.04
N TYR A 131 0.57 -12.32 -15.86
CA TYR A 131 -0.22 -11.11 -15.57
C TYR A 131 -0.08 -10.69 -14.11
N VAL A 132 -0.39 -9.41 -13.84
CA VAL A 132 -0.62 -8.89 -12.49
C VAL A 132 -2.10 -8.61 -12.26
N ASP A 133 -2.55 -8.62 -11.01
CA ASP A 133 -3.95 -8.36 -10.70
C ASP A 133 -4.27 -6.87 -10.80
N ILE A 134 -3.42 -6.00 -10.27
CA ILE A 134 -3.58 -4.56 -10.40
C ILE A 134 -2.28 -3.94 -10.93
N TYR A 135 -2.40 -3.17 -12.02
CA TYR A 135 -1.32 -2.32 -12.52
C TYR A 135 -1.60 -0.86 -12.22
N TYR A 136 -0.66 -0.20 -11.57
CA TYR A 136 -0.83 1.19 -11.15
C TYR A 136 -0.07 2.18 -12.03
N SER A 137 -0.73 3.32 -12.35
CA SER A 137 0.00 4.56 -12.54
C SER A 137 0.46 5.06 -11.17
N HIS A 138 1.76 5.05 -10.89
CA HIS A 138 2.33 5.24 -9.55
C HIS A 138 2.22 6.68 -9.05
N ARG A 139 2.12 7.64 -9.96
CA ARG A 139 1.86 9.07 -9.70
C ARG A 139 1.37 9.74 -10.96
N PRO A 140 0.68 10.90 -10.87
CA PRO A 140 0.34 11.67 -12.05
C PRO A 140 1.61 12.15 -12.77
N ASP A 141 1.52 12.23 -14.11
CA ASP A 141 2.55 12.81 -14.95
C ASP A 141 2.09 14.23 -15.34
N PRO A 142 2.81 15.29 -14.93
CA PRO A 142 2.39 16.66 -15.21
C PRO A 142 2.64 17.08 -16.67
N GLN A 143 3.31 16.25 -17.47
CA GLN A 143 3.74 16.56 -18.85
C GLN A 143 3.08 15.65 -19.89
N THR A 144 2.37 14.60 -19.47
CA THR A 144 1.67 13.68 -20.36
C THR A 144 0.16 13.81 -20.14
N ASP A 145 -0.58 13.96 -21.21
CA ASP A 145 -2.04 14.02 -21.14
C ASP A 145 -2.62 12.75 -20.51
N PHE A 146 -3.63 12.92 -19.69
CA PHE A 146 -4.28 11.78 -19.03
C PHE A 146 -4.93 10.82 -20.03
N GLU A 147 -5.36 11.29 -21.19
CA GLU A 147 -5.86 10.45 -22.28
C GLU A 147 -4.78 9.49 -22.79
N GLU A 148 -3.53 9.95 -23.00
CA GLU A 148 -2.42 9.06 -23.42
C GLU A 148 -2.17 7.99 -22.37
N THR A 149 -2.09 8.40 -21.10
CA THR A 149 -1.93 7.49 -19.96
C THR A 149 -3.07 6.47 -19.89
N ALA A 150 -4.32 6.91 -20.00
CA ALA A 150 -5.51 6.04 -19.94
C ALA A 150 -5.53 5.04 -21.11
N LEU A 151 -5.22 5.49 -22.34
CA LEU A 151 -5.14 4.63 -23.53
C LEU A 151 -4.04 3.59 -23.40
N ALA A 152 -2.89 3.94 -22.82
CA ALA A 152 -1.80 3.00 -22.58
C ALA A 152 -2.19 1.94 -21.53
N LEU A 153 -2.82 2.34 -20.41
CA LEU A 153 -3.32 1.43 -19.39
C LEU A 153 -4.44 0.51 -19.95
N ALA A 154 -5.30 1.06 -20.81
CA ALA A 154 -6.33 0.26 -21.49
C ALA A 154 -5.70 -0.85 -22.35
N GLN A 155 -4.65 -0.54 -23.08
CA GLN A 155 -3.92 -1.54 -23.89
C GLN A 155 -3.30 -2.64 -23.00
N VAL A 156 -2.78 -2.31 -21.82
CA VAL A 156 -2.24 -3.31 -20.87
C VAL A 156 -3.31 -4.29 -20.47
N VAL A 157 -4.53 -3.81 -20.11
CA VAL A 157 -5.65 -4.67 -19.75
C VAL A 157 -6.13 -5.50 -20.97
N GLN A 158 -6.31 -4.88 -22.11
CA GLN A 158 -6.76 -5.55 -23.34
C GLN A 158 -5.78 -6.64 -23.81
N SER A 159 -4.48 -6.49 -23.51
CA SER A 159 -3.46 -7.51 -23.81
C SER A 159 -3.39 -8.63 -22.75
N GLY A 160 -4.23 -8.58 -21.72
CA GLY A 160 -4.27 -9.59 -20.64
C GLY A 160 -3.11 -9.52 -19.65
N LYS A 161 -2.31 -8.44 -19.65
CA LYS A 161 -1.14 -8.27 -18.77
C LYS A 161 -1.50 -7.74 -17.38
N ALA A 162 -2.70 -7.15 -17.23
CA ALA A 162 -3.28 -6.78 -15.95
C ALA A 162 -4.78 -7.01 -15.96
N LEU A 163 -5.36 -7.38 -14.80
CA LEU A 163 -6.80 -7.59 -14.67
C LEU A 163 -7.53 -6.28 -14.36
N TYR A 164 -6.92 -5.45 -13.52
CA TYR A 164 -7.47 -4.17 -13.05
C TYR A 164 -6.43 -3.07 -13.15
N ILE A 165 -6.93 -1.82 -13.21
CA ILE A 165 -6.10 -0.63 -13.12
C ILE A 165 -6.33 0.07 -11.77
N GLY A 166 -5.22 0.50 -11.16
CA GLY A 166 -5.19 1.43 -10.06
C GLY A 166 -4.44 2.71 -10.43
N ILE A 167 -4.62 3.74 -9.63
CA ILE A 167 -3.80 4.95 -9.65
C ILE A 167 -3.21 5.18 -8.27
N SER A 168 -2.13 5.93 -8.18
CA SER A 168 -1.48 6.24 -6.90
C SER A 168 -1.05 7.69 -6.85
N ASN A 169 -1.24 8.35 -5.71
CA ASN A 169 -0.87 9.76 -5.51
C ASN A 169 -1.62 10.76 -6.42
N TYR A 170 -2.78 10.39 -6.94
CA TYR A 170 -3.70 11.30 -7.63
C TYR A 170 -4.61 11.96 -6.61
N ASP A 171 -4.79 13.28 -6.71
CA ASP A 171 -5.76 14.02 -5.91
C ASP A 171 -7.21 13.72 -6.32
N ALA A 172 -8.18 14.37 -5.68
CA ALA A 172 -9.59 14.14 -5.92
C ALA A 172 -10.02 14.44 -7.38
N ASP A 173 -9.55 15.55 -7.97
CA ASP A 173 -9.95 15.97 -9.31
C ASP A 173 -9.22 15.18 -10.41
N GLN A 174 -7.95 14.90 -10.21
CA GLN A 174 -7.19 14.00 -11.07
C GLN A 174 -7.79 12.58 -11.07
N THR A 175 -8.24 12.11 -9.90
CA THR A 175 -8.93 10.82 -9.76
C THR A 175 -10.23 10.80 -10.54
N LYS A 176 -11.09 11.81 -10.41
CA LYS A 176 -12.35 11.92 -11.19
C LYS A 176 -12.08 11.89 -12.69
N THR A 177 -11.07 12.66 -13.14
CA THR A 177 -10.69 12.75 -14.55
C THR A 177 -10.22 11.40 -15.08
N MET A 178 -9.28 10.75 -14.39
CA MET A 178 -8.74 9.46 -14.81
C MET A 178 -9.80 8.36 -14.78
N VAL A 179 -10.65 8.32 -13.75
CA VAL A 179 -11.74 7.33 -13.66
C VAL A 179 -12.71 7.49 -14.83
N LYS A 180 -13.08 8.74 -15.18
CA LYS A 180 -13.95 8.99 -16.33
C LYS A 180 -13.34 8.47 -17.64
N LEU A 181 -12.07 8.77 -17.90
CA LEU A 181 -11.36 8.29 -19.11
C LEU A 181 -11.30 6.77 -19.15
N LEU A 182 -10.97 6.11 -18.04
CA LEU A 182 -10.93 4.66 -17.97
C LEU A 182 -12.31 4.01 -18.15
N GLN A 183 -13.38 4.63 -17.60
CA GLN A 183 -14.77 4.18 -17.80
C GLN A 183 -15.20 4.31 -19.26
N ASP A 184 -14.89 5.42 -19.93
CA ASP A 184 -15.19 5.63 -21.35
C ASP A 184 -14.48 4.57 -22.22
N LEU A 185 -13.29 4.13 -21.81
CA LEU A 185 -12.51 3.05 -22.43
C LEU A 185 -12.94 1.64 -21.97
N LYS A 186 -13.92 1.52 -21.07
CA LYS A 186 -14.39 0.25 -20.45
C LYS A 186 -13.27 -0.52 -19.74
N VAL A 187 -12.36 0.20 -19.12
CA VAL A 187 -11.27 -0.35 -18.33
C VAL A 187 -11.67 -0.46 -16.88
N PRO A 188 -11.45 -1.61 -16.21
CA PRO A 188 -11.84 -1.83 -14.82
C PRO A 188 -10.87 -1.09 -13.86
N PHE A 189 -11.19 0.15 -13.52
CA PHE A 189 -10.54 0.91 -12.44
C PHE A 189 -11.08 0.49 -11.08
N VAL A 190 -10.21 0.27 -10.10
CA VAL A 190 -10.61 -0.27 -8.79
C VAL A 190 -10.20 0.58 -7.60
N VAL A 191 -8.98 1.12 -7.54
CA VAL A 191 -8.42 1.76 -6.34
C VAL A 191 -7.55 2.98 -6.65
N ASN A 192 -7.54 3.93 -5.70
CA ASN A 192 -6.45 4.88 -5.57
C ASN A 192 -5.56 4.43 -4.39
N GLN A 193 -4.24 4.39 -4.58
CA GLN A 193 -3.28 4.10 -3.53
C GLN A 193 -2.60 5.40 -3.09
N SER A 194 -2.82 5.83 -1.84
CA SER A 194 -2.31 7.10 -1.32
C SER A 194 -1.77 6.98 0.10
N SER A 195 -0.90 7.93 0.49
CA SER A 195 -0.44 8.03 1.88
C SER A 195 -1.60 8.37 2.79
N TYR A 196 -1.80 7.54 3.81
CA TYR A 196 -2.80 7.81 4.85
C TYR A 196 -2.42 7.16 6.17
N ASN A 197 -2.34 7.97 7.21
CA ASN A 197 -2.14 7.51 8.59
C ASN A 197 -2.73 8.53 9.58
N MET A 198 -2.66 8.23 10.89
CA MET A 198 -3.21 9.11 11.91
C MET A 198 -2.61 10.52 11.91
N LEU A 199 -1.31 10.65 11.56
CA LEU A 199 -0.58 11.93 11.57
C LEU A 199 -0.70 12.68 10.22
N GLN A 200 -1.18 12.02 9.17
CA GLN A 200 -1.31 12.58 7.81
C GLN A 200 -2.66 12.20 7.22
N THR A 201 -3.58 13.14 7.22
CA THR A 201 -4.98 12.94 6.83
C THR A 201 -5.37 13.64 5.52
N ALA A 202 -4.38 14.09 4.73
CA ALA A 202 -4.60 14.86 3.51
C ALA A 202 -5.67 14.26 2.58
N VAL A 203 -5.71 12.94 2.42
CA VAL A 203 -6.73 12.25 1.60
C VAL A 203 -8.17 12.48 2.06
N LYS A 204 -8.40 12.94 3.29
CA LYS A 204 -9.72 13.37 3.77
C LYS A 204 -9.92 14.85 3.50
N ASP A 205 -8.91 15.65 3.78
CA ASP A 205 -8.98 17.10 3.76
C ASP A 205 -9.06 17.63 2.31
N ASP A 206 -8.42 16.96 1.35
CA ASP A 206 -8.47 17.26 -0.08
C ASP A 206 -9.70 16.67 -0.81
N GLY A 207 -10.55 15.90 -0.09
CA GLY A 207 -11.77 15.31 -0.62
C GLY A 207 -11.59 14.02 -1.41
N LEU A 208 -10.39 13.42 -1.45
CA LEU A 208 -10.14 12.17 -2.17
C LEU A 208 -10.98 11.01 -1.61
N MET A 209 -11.07 10.88 -0.27
CA MET A 209 -11.91 9.85 0.37
C MET A 209 -13.39 9.99 -0.02
N ALA A 210 -13.93 11.21 0.01
CA ALA A 210 -15.31 11.48 -0.39
C ALA A 210 -15.54 11.15 -1.88
N THR A 211 -14.56 11.48 -2.73
CA THR A 211 -14.58 11.17 -4.17
C THR A 211 -14.61 9.66 -4.41
N LEU A 212 -13.72 8.89 -3.76
CA LEU A 212 -13.68 7.43 -3.92
C LEU A 212 -14.97 6.77 -3.44
N LYS A 213 -15.52 7.23 -2.30
CA LYS A 213 -16.81 6.77 -1.81
C LYS A 213 -17.95 7.05 -2.80
N ALA A 214 -17.99 8.24 -3.38
CA ALA A 214 -19.00 8.61 -4.38
C ALA A 214 -18.86 7.81 -5.69
N LEU A 215 -17.65 7.39 -6.03
CA LEU A 215 -17.35 6.56 -7.21
C LEU A 215 -17.51 5.05 -6.95
N ASP A 216 -17.86 4.65 -5.72
CA ASP A 216 -17.85 3.24 -5.30
C ASP A 216 -16.51 2.53 -5.59
N ARG A 217 -15.42 3.17 -5.19
CA ARG A 217 -14.05 2.68 -5.34
C ARG A 217 -13.31 2.73 -4.02
N GLY A 218 -12.22 1.97 -3.93
CA GLY A 218 -11.46 1.84 -2.70
C GLY A 218 -10.24 2.75 -2.61
N LEU A 219 -9.82 3.03 -1.38
CA LEU A 219 -8.49 3.52 -1.05
C LEU A 219 -7.64 2.35 -0.58
N VAL A 220 -6.41 2.24 -1.09
CA VAL A 220 -5.34 1.43 -0.49
C VAL A 220 -4.36 2.39 0.18
N ALA A 221 -4.23 2.30 1.51
CA ALA A 221 -3.40 3.24 2.26
C ALA A 221 -1.98 2.72 2.41
N TYR A 222 -0.99 3.47 1.90
CA TYR A 222 0.42 3.20 2.20
C TYR A 222 0.95 4.11 3.30
N GLY A 223 2.06 3.71 3.94
CA GLY A 223 2.65 4.44 5.06
C GLY A 223 1.76 4.53 6.31
N PRO A 224 0.98 3.47 6.65
CA PRO A 224 -0.03 3.54 7.71
C PRO A 224 0.56 3.78 9.10
N LEU A 225 1.84 3.45 9.30
CA LEU A 225 2.57 3.66 10.56
C LEU A 225 3.54 4.85 10.51
N SER A 226 3.43 5.72 9.49
CA SER A 226 4.27 6.93 9.36
C SER A 226 5.76 6.64 9.56
N GLU A 227 6.31 5.71 8.76
CA GLU A 227 7.71 5.24 8.83
C GLU A 227 8.14 4.71 10.21
N GLY A 228 7.18 4.22 10.98
CA GLY A 228 7.40 3.65 12.32
C GLY A 228 7.17 4.63 13.46
N LEU A 229 6.81 5.89 13.21
CA LEU A 229 6.45 6.85 14.26
C LEU A 229 5.26 6.35 15.07
N LEU A 230 4.27 5.78 14.44
CA LEU A 230 3.08 5.21 15.09
C LEU A 230 3.33 3.79 15.65
N THR A 231 4.48 3.61 16.27
CA THR A 231 4.85 2.39 17.02
C THR A 231 5.40 2.78 18.40
N ASP A 232 5.59 1.80 19.26
CA ASP A 232 6.21 1.99 20.59
C ASP A 232 7.69 2.38 20.55
N ARG A 233 8.32 2.31 19.37
CA ARG A 233 9.75 2.55 19.16
C ARG A 233 10.21 3.96 19.57
N TYR A 234 9.35 4.96 19.46
CA TYR A 234 9.69 6.37 19.65
C TYR A 234 8.95 7.04 20.82
N LEU A 235 8.39 6.26 21.73
CA LEU A 235 7.67 6.79 22.91
C LEU A 235 8.62 7.46 23.89
N ASP A 236 9.87 6.99 23.99
CA ASP A 236 10.90 7.55 24.88
C ASP A 236 11.73 8.66 24.22
N GLY A 237 11.54 8.94 22.94
CA GLY A 237 12.24 9.97 22.19
C GLY A 237 12.47 9.62 20.72
N ILE A 238 12.71 10.65 19.92
CA ILE A 238 13.05 10.51 18.49
C ILE A 238 14.52 10.91 18.31
N PRO A 239 15.40 10.02 17.82
CA PRO A 239 16.83 10.30 17.63
C PRO A 239 17.07 11.52 16.75
N ASP A 240 18.21 12.22 16.97
CA ASP A 240 18.56 13.40 16.20
C ASP A 240 18.77 13.11 14.71
N ASP A 241 19.29 11.94 14.40
CA ASP A 241 19.53 11.45 13.05
C ASP A 241 18.30 10.75 12.42
N PHE A 242 17.12 10.83 13.05
CA PHE A 242 15.88 10.30 12.46
C PHE A 242 15.65 10.93 11.09
N PRO A 243 15.56 10.10 10.03
CA PRO A 243 15.40 10.59 8.66
C PRO A 243 13.98 11.12 8.45
N ILE A 244 13.80 12.44 8.54
CA ILE A 244 12.52 13.06 8.22
C ILE A 244 12.32 13.01 6.70
N HIS A 245 11.42 12.18 6.25
CA HIS A 245 11.03 12.13 4.84
C HIS A 245 10.26 13.41 4.47
N TRP A 246 10.40 13.86 3.24
CA TRP A 246 9.73 15.08 2.76
C TRP A 246 8.21 15.07 3.01
N SER A 247 7.58 13.89 2.96
CA SER A 247 6.15 13.73 3.25
C SER A 247 5.78 13.86 4.74
N ASN A 248 6.76 13.84 5.65
CA ASN A 248 6.55 13.89 7.10
C ASN A 248 6.99 15.24 7.70
N THR A 249 7.41 16.20 6.90
CA THR A 249 7.96 17.50 7.37
C THR A 249 6.98 18.21 8.29
N ASP A 250 5.70 18.23 7.93
CA ASP A 250 4.66 18.93 8.69
C ASP A 250 4.40 18.31 10.07
N ILE A 251 4.62 16.98 10.20
CA ILE A 251 4.49 16.29 11.49
C ILE A 251 5.47 16.89 12.52
N PHE A 252 6.63 17.32 12.07
CA PHE A 252 7.69 17.86 12.91
C PHE A 252 7.71 19.40 13.01
N ALA A 253 6.68 20.08 12.54
CA ALA A 253 6.62 21.56 12.56
C ALA A 253 6.82 22.14 13.96
N ASN A 254 6.38 21.45 15.01
CA ASN A 254 6.52 21.84 16.42
C ASN A 254 7.67 21.11 17.14
N GLY A 255 8.57 20.47 16.40
CA GLY A 255 9.73 19.74 16.95
C GLY A 255 9.43 18.31 17.38
N LYS A 256 10.50 17.55 17.63
CA LYS A 256 10.44 16.13 17.97
C LYS A 256 9.72 15.86 19.31
N ASP A 257 9.93 16.69 20.31
CA ASP A 257 9.32 16.56 21.63
C ASP A 257 7.79 16.66 21.58
N ALA A 258 7.27 17.56 20.75
CA ALA A 258 5.83 17.67 20.52
C ALA A 258 5.27 16.39 19.87
N VAL A 259 6.01 15.81 18.94
CA VAL A 259 5.62 14.52 18.32
C VAL A 259 5.63 13.43 19.37
N VAL A 260 6.70 13.29 20.18
CA VAL A 260 6.79 12.27 21.25
C VAL A 260 5.63 12.42 22.23
N LYS A 261 5.29 13.64 22.65
CA LYS A 261 4.14 13.89 23.51
C LYS A 261 2.83 13.37 22.90
N LYS A 262 2.60 13.69 21.62
CA LYS A 262 1.43 13.24 20.86
C LYS A 262 1.38 11.70 20.77
N LEU A 263 2.51 11.06 20.46
CA LEU A 263 2.61 9.59 20.39
C LEU A 263 2.27 8.94 21.73
N ASN A 264 2.76 9.49 22.86
CA ASN A 264 2.45 8.98 24.19
C ASN A 264 0.97 9.10 24.53
N GLN A 265 0.34 10.23 24.21
CA GLN A 265 -1.10 10.41 24.41
C GLN A 265 -1.93 9.41 23.59
N LEU A 266 -1.56 9.16 22.33
CA LEU A 266 -2.19 8.15 21.50
C LEU A 266 -1.96 6.73 22.05
N ASN A 267 -0.74 6.45 22.55
CA ASN A 267 -0.41 5.16 23.12
C ASN A 267 -1.21 4.85 24.41
N ASP A 268 -1.55 5.86 25.22
CA ASP A 268 -2.40 5.66 26.39
C ASP A 268 -3.83 5.23 25.98
N ILE A 269 -4.37 5.79 24.89
CA ILE A 269 -5.63 5.31 24.33
C ILE A 269 -5.48 3.88 23.82
N ALA A 270 -4.39 3.58 23.11
CA ALA A 270 -4.12 2.23 22.60
C ALA A 270 -4.07 1.19 23.71
N LYS A 271 -3.39 1.49 24.84
CA LYS A 271 -3.35 0.62 26.02
C LYS A 271 -4.74 0.36 26.60
N ASN A 272 -5.59 1.39 26.72
CA ASN A 272 -6.97 1.23 27.20
C ASN A 272 -7.79 0.31 26.28
N ARG A 273 -7.46 0.28 24.99
CA ARG A 273 -8.04 -0.62 23.98
C ARG A 273 -7.42 -2.02 23.97
N GLN A 274 -6.42 -2.28 24.83
CA GLN A 274 -5.63 -3.50 24.83
C GLN A 274 -4.92 -3.74 23.48
N GLN A 275 -4.49 -2.65 22.82
CA GLN A 275 -3.76 -2.65 21.57
C GLN A 275 -2.38 -1.99 21.75
N THR A 276 -1.42 -2.36 20.94
CA THR A 276 -0.22 -1.53 20.75
C THR A 276 -0.59 -0.27 19.95
N LEU A 277 0.25 0.77 20.03
CA LEU A 277 0.07 1.98 19.24
C LEU A 277 -0.05 1.66 17.73
N ALA A 278 0.78 0.73 17.23
CA ALA A 278 0.73 0.28 15.84
C ALA A 278 -0.61 -0.39 15.49
N GLN A 279 -1.10 -1.28 16.32
CA GLN A 279 -2.40 -1.94 16.10
C GLN A 279 -3.55 -0.94 16.09
N MET A 280 -3.57 0.00 17.05
CA MET A 280 -4.57 1.06 17.07
C MET A 280 -4.47 1.97 15.84
N ALA A 281 -3.27 2.33 15.40
CA ALA A 281 -3.08 3.16 14.22
C ALA A 281 -3.59 2.49 12.94
N LEU A 282 -3.35 1.19 12.77
CA LEU A 282 -3.90 0.41 11.65
C LEU A 282 -5.42 0.32 11.74
N ALA A 283 -5.96 0.00 12.92
CA ALA A 283 -7.40 -0.07 13.15
C ALA A 283 -8.09 1.28 12.89
N TRP A 284 -7.44 2.40 13.26
CA TRP A 284 -7.95 3.76 13.00
C TRP A 284 -8.15 4.06 11.52
N ILE A 285 -7.22 3.68 10.69
CA ILE A 285 -7.34 3.83 9.23
C ILE A 285 -8.45 2.93 8.71
N LEU A 286 -8.44 1.67 9.12
CA LEU A 286 -9.36 0.64 8.68
C LEU A 286 -10.80 0.80 9.18
N ARG A 287 -11.09 1.70 10.15
CA ARG A 287 -12.46 1.97 10.59
C ARG A 287 -13.35 2.58 9.48
N ASP A 288 -12.72 3.22 8.47
CA ASP A 288 -13.42 3.74 7.30
C ASP A 288 -13.45 2.66 6.21
N GLU A 289 -14.65 2.24 5.84
CA GLU A 289 -14.83 1.14 4.86
C GLU A 289 -14.38 1.50 3.44
N THR A 290 -14.20 2.79 3.13
CA THR A 290 -13.60 3.24 1.86
C THR A 290 -12.14 2.80 1.77
N VAL A 291 -11.46 2.61 2.92
CA VAL A 291 -10.13 2.01 2.96
C VAL A 291 -10.26 0.50 2.81
N SER A 292 -9.97 0.01 1.63
CA SER A 292 -10.08 -1.42 1.32
C SER A 292 -8.93 -2.24 1.93
N SER A 293 -7.73 -1.65 2.02
CA SER A 293 -6.55 -2.30 2.59
C SER A 293 -5.52 -1.27 3.04
N VAL A 294 -4.71 -1.63 4.04
CA VAL A 294 -3.49 -0.90 4.40
C VAL A 294 -2.27 -1.71 3.99
N ILE A 295 -1.25 -1.04 3.43
CA ILE A 295 0.00 -1.69 3.05
C ILE A 295 1.00 -1.52 4.18
N ILE A 296 1.37 -2.62 4.82
CA ILE A 296 2.44 -2.65 5.81
C ILE A 296 3.77 -3.09 5.19
N GLY A 297 4.86 -2.49 5.62
CA GLY A 297 6.23 -2.96 5.37
C GLY A 297 6.82 -3.54 6.65
N THR A 298 7.50 -4.68 6.56
CA THR A 298 8.17 -5.27 7.72
C THR A 298 9.38 -6.11 7.32
N THR A 299 10.36 -6.17 8.20
CA THR A 299 11.54 -7.05 8.11
C THR A 299 11.52 -8.14 9.19
N SER A 300 10.45 -8.19 10.00
CA SER A 300 10.32 -9.07 11.16
C SER A 300 8.97 -9.80 11.11
N GLU A 301 9.01 -11.12 11.19
CA GLU A 301 7.81 -11.95 11.32
C GLU A 301 7.02 -11.60 12.58
N LYS A 302 7.70 -11.30 13.69
CA LYS A 302 7.06 -10.85 14.93
C LYS A 302 6.20 -9.60 14.70
N ASN A 303 6.76 -8.60 13.98
CA ASN A 303 6.03 -7.37 13.68
C ASN A 303 4.89 -7.62 12.66
N LEU A 304 5.10 -8.52 11.72
CA LEU A 304 4.04 -8.94 10.79
C LEU A 304 2.83 -9.46 11.57
N LEU A 305 3.05 -10.44 12.44
CA LEU A 305 1.98 -11.08 13.23
C LEU A 305 1.31 -10.08 14.18
N ALA A 306 2.09 -9.23 14.85
CA ALA A 306 1.54 -8.18 15.71
C ALA A 306 0.65 -7.18 14.93
N ASN A 307 1.03 -6.81 13.70
CA ASN A 307 0.22 -5.93 12.86
C ASN A 307 -1.08 -6.61 12.38
N ILE A 308 -1.04 -7.92 12.10
CA ILE A 308 -2.23 -8.70 11.71
C ILE A 308 -3.29 -8.68 12.80
N GLU A 309 -2.89 -8.70 14.07
CA GLU A 309 -3.81 -8.62 15.22
C GLU A 309 -4.63 -7.31 15.26
N ALA A 310 -4.21 -6.26 14.55
CA ALA A 310 -5.00 -5.03 14.42
C ALA A 310 -6.41 -5.30 13.87
N GLY A 311 -6.56 -6.34 13.04
CA GLY A 311 -7.84 -6.76 12.46
C GLY A 311 -8.88 -7.25 13.46
N GLN A 312 -8.47 -7.58 14.69
CA GLN A 312 -9.35 -8.12 15.72
C GLN A 312 -10.20 -7.03 16.43
N ASN A 313 -9.75 -5.76 16.41
CA ASN A 313 -10.44 -4.67 17.11
C ASN A 313 -10.43 -3.38 16.28
N LEU A 314 -11.33 -3.30 15.30
CA LEU A 314 -11.48 -2.17 14.37
C LEU A 314 -12.48 -1.11 14.83
N LYS A 315 -13.31 -1.41 15.84
CA LYS A 315 -14.36 -0.50 16.29
C LYS A 315 -13.81 0.50 17.30
N PHE A 316 -14.22 1.74 17.18
CA PHE A 316 -13.92 2.83 18.11
C PHE A 316 -15.22 3.38 18.67
N SER A 317 -15.23 3.72 19.96
CA SER A 317 -16.32 4.51 20.56
C SER A 317 -16.23 5.97 20.12
N ASP A 318 -17.32 6.71 20.24
CA ASP A 318 -17.35 8.15 19.92
C ASP A 318 -16.39 8.94 20.81
N ASP A 319 -16.24 8.54 22.08
CA ASP A 319 -15.30 9.15 23.02
C ASP A 319 -13.84 8.92 22.59
N GLU A 320 -13.49 7.70 22.15
CA GLU A 320 -12.15 7.40 21.63
C GLU A 320 -11.86 8.20 20.34
N VAL A 321 -12.83 8.28 19.44
CA VAL A 321 -12.70 9.08 18.21
C VAL A 321 -12.45 10.54 18.54
N THR A 322 -13.24 11.11 19.46
CA THR A 322 -13.11 12.51 19.90
C THR A 322 -11.76 12.77 20.56
N ALA A 323 -11.33 11.89 21.47
CA ALA A 323 -10.04 12.02 22.15
C ALA A 323 -8.87 11.96 21.16
N ILE A 324 -8.88 10.99 20.21
CA ILE A 324 -7.86 10.89 19.17
C ILE A 324 -7.84 12.14 18.29
N GLN A 325 -8.99 12.63 17.85
CA GLN A 325 -9.08 13.84 17.04
C GLN A 325 -8.52 15.08 17.77
N THR A 326 -8.83 15.23 19.04
CA THR A 326 -8.30 16.31 19.88
C THR A 326 -6.76 16.27 19.97
N ILE A 327 -6.18 15.07 20.16
CA ILE A 327 -4.72 14.89 20.19
C ILE A 327 -4.08 15.23 18.83
N LEU A 328 -4.72 14.87 17.74
CA LEU A 328 -4.19 15.07 16.39
C LEU A 328 -4.24 16.55 15.93
N GLN A 329 -5.20 17.33 16.43
CA GLN A 329 -5.35 18.77 16.12
C GLN A 329 -4.34 19.67 16.83
N HIS A 330 -3.78 19.26 17.95
CA HIS A 330 -2.79 19.99 18.77
C HIS A 330 -1.38 19.43 18.58
#